data_73a137b99126f14baad0be149ce37497
#
_entry.id   73a137b99126f14baad0be149ce37497
#
_cell.length_a   1.000
_cell.length_b   1.000
_cell.length_c   1.000
_cell.angle_alpha   90.00
_cell.angle_beta   90.00
_cell.angle_gamma   90.00
#
_symmetry.space_group_name_H-M   'P 1'
#
loop_
_entity.id
_entity.type
_entity.pdbx_description
1 polymer ?
#
loop_
_entity_poly.entity_id
_entity_poly.type
_entity_poly.pdbx_seq_one_letter_code
_entity_poly.pdbx_strand_id
1 'polypeptide(L)'
;MIDNKLYEYMAEMQRQTPMEMVRYLYDDIDWNSRMVGIIGPRGVGKSTLLLQRINRSADGLHLYVSADHIYFSKHSLIDLVDDFVKENGTHIYIDEIHKYPNWSRELKQIYDTHPRLRVVFTGSSVLDILRGEADLSRRALIYTLYGLSFREYLKLFHCIEAEVFTFDDILAHRAAIKGVEHPLPLFCDYLQRGYYPFATEDNYDMRIQQVVTQTIEVDIPQYANMKAATARKLKAMLSIIASLAPFKPNADSLAAELGVSKNNIPDYLVYLEKAGMIALLRDDTAGLRALGKVEKVYVDNPSLMNAITHITNVGNVRETFFLNQMRVRHSVSASRQSDFVINGYTFEVGGHAKGAKQIEGVANGRVVRDDIETGHGIVLPLWAFGLTY
;
A
#
# COMPACT_ATOMS: atom_id res chain seq x y z
N MET A 1 13.71 3.38 34.64
CA MET A 1 14.72 2.49 33.98
C MET A 1 13.97 1.54 33.07
N ILE A 2 14.40 1.44 31.84
CA ILE A 2 13.77 0.57 30.82
C ILE A 2 13.92 -0.91 31.20
N ASP A 3 12.88 -1.69 31.01
CA ASP A 3 12.95 -3.15 31.20
C ASP A 3 13.91 -3.76 30.16
N ASN A 4 14.95 -4.44 30.63
CA ASN A 4 15.95 -5.10 29.77
C ASN A 4 15.30 -6.05 28.74
N LYS A 5 14.13 -6.61 29.04
CA LYS A 5 13.39 -7.47 28.11
C LYS A 5 12.99 -6.75 26.80
N LEU A 6 12.81 -5.42 26.84
CA LEU A 6 12.51 -4.67 25.62
C LEU A 6 13.75 -4.55 24.71
N TYR A 7 14.93 -4.40 25.31
CA TYR A 7 16.18 -4.42 24.54
C TYR A 7 16.52 -5.82 24.01
N GLU A 8 16.25 -6.87 24.80
CA GLU A 8 16.39 -8.27 24.35
C GLU A 8 15.44 -8.56 23.18
N TYR A 9 14.20 -8.13 23.29
CA TYR A 9 13.19 -8.24 22.21
C TYR A 9 13.65 -7.50 20.94
N MET A 10 14.10 -6.25 21.07
CA MET A 10 14.65 -5.50 19.94
C MET A 10 15.81 -6.22 19.28
N ALA A 11 16.79 -6.70 20.08
CA ALA A 11 17.97 -7.39 19.57
C ALA A 11 17.61 -8.69 18.81
N GLU A 12 16.60 -9.40 19.27
CA GLU A 12 16.10 -10.59 18.59
C GLU A 12 15.44 -10.24 17.24
N MET A 13 14.58 -9.23 17.23
CA MET A 13 13.93 -8.76 16.00
C MET A 13 14.95 -8.24 14.98
N GLN A 14 15.99 -7.55 15.43
CA GLN A 14 17.08 -7.07 14.56
C GLN A 14 17.87 -8.23 13.91
N ARG A 15 18.19 -9.28 14.68
CA ARG A 15 18.90 -10.47 14.16
C ARG A 15 18.11 -11.21 13.08
N GLN A 16 16.79 -11.27 13.23
CA GLN A 16 15.92 -11.98 12.28
C GLN A 16 15.58 -11.15 11.04
N THR A 17 15.93 -9.87 11.01
CA THR A 17 15.55 -8.97 9.92
C THR A 17 16.41 -9.20 8.68
N PRO A 18 15.82 -9.54 7.52
CA PRO A 18 16.55 -9.66 6.27
C PRO A 18 17.08 -8.30 5.81
N MET A 19 18.32 -8.25 5.35
CA MET A 19 19.02 -7.01 4.95
C MET A 19 19.37 -6.97 3.46
N GLU A 20 19.11 -8.04 2.72
CA GLU A 20 19.50 -8.23 1.31
C GLU A 20 18.75 -7.27 0.38
N MET A 21 17.51 -6.96 0.71
CA MET A 21 16.68 -6.04 -0.05
C MET A 21 16.03 -5.01 0.86
N VAL A 22 16.11 -3.76 0.46
CA VAL A 22 15.41 -2.64 1.12
C VAL A 22 14.36 -2.08 0.16
N ARG A 23 13.20 -1.76 0.71
CA ARG A 23 12.05 -1.26 -0.06
C ARG A 23 12.29 0.16 -0.59
N TYR A 24 11.71 0.45 -1.75
CA TYR A 24 11.81 1.74 -2.45
C TYR A 24 11.58 2.95 -1.53
N LEU A 25 10.67 2.83 -0.58
CA LEU A 25 10.29 3.93 0.31
C LEU A 25 11.41 4.35 1.26
N TYR A 26 12.40 3.49 1.52
CA TYR A 26 13.48 3.78 2.47
C TYR A 26 14.25 5.05 2.12
N ASP A 27 14.52 5.25 0.83
CA ASP A 27 15.28 6.40 0.34
C ASP A 27 14.42 7.67 0.21
N ASP A 28 13.09 7.53 0.16
CA ASP A 28 12.15 8.64 0.11
C ASP A 28 11.85 9.25 1.49
N ILE A 29 12.06 8.48 2.56
CA ILE A 29 11.74 8.91 3.93
C ILE A 29 12.79 9.91 4.43
N ASP A 30 12.32 11.08 4.87
CA ASP A 30 13.18 11.99 5.65
C ASP A 30 13.34 11.49 7.09
N TRP A 31 14.34 10.62 7.27
CA TRP A 31 14.68 10.04 8.58
C TRP A 31 15.19 11.07 9.62
N ASN A 32 15.48 12.31 9.19
CA ASN A 32 15.88 13.40 10.09
C ASN A 32 14.69 14.12 10.70
N SER A 33 13.50 13.92 10.17
CA SER A 33 12.28 14.46 10.75
C SER A 33 12.04 13.93 12.16
N ARG A 34 11.52 14.80 13.03
CA ARG A 34 11.29 14.46 14.44
C ARG A 34 10.24 13.37 14.64
N MET A 35 9.27 13.30 13.75
CA MET A 35 8.23 12.29 13.81
C MET A 35 7.87 11.82 12.40
N VAL A 36 7.97 10.52 12.17
CA VAL A 36 7.67 9.86 10.90
C VAL A 36 6.67 8.72 11.14
N GLY A 37 5.60 8.71 10.36
CA GLY A 37 4.66 7.60 10.31
C GLY A 37 4.79 6.82 9.00
N ILE A 38 4.88 5.49 9.07
CA ILE A 38 4.88 4.60 7.92
C ILE A 38 3.60 3.79 7.95
N ILE A 39 2.69 4.11 7.05
CA ILE A 39 1.39 3.44 6.94
C ILE A 39 1.34 2.53 5.70
N GLY A 40 0.35 1.68 5.62
CA GLY A 40 0.11 0.86 4.43
C GLY A 40 -0.61 -0.44 4.74
N PRO A 41 -0.99 -1.21 3.72
CA PRO A 41 -1.69 -2.47 3.89
C PRO A 41 -0.95 -3.45 4.81
N ARG A 42 -1.69 -4.39 5.39
CA ARG A 42 -1.09 -5.47 6.19
C ARG A 42 -0.23 -6.39 5.31
N GLY A 43 0.93 -6.81 5.82
CA GLY A 43 1.81 -7.77 5.14
C GLY A 43 2.76 -7.17 4.09
N VAL A 44 2.81 -5.84 3.89
CA VAL A 44 3.69 -5.21 2.88
C VAL A 44 5.14 -4.98 3.34
N GLY A 45 5.48 -5.32 4.61
CA GLY A 45 6.86 -5.24 5.12
C GLY A 45 7.21 -3.97 5.90
N LYS A 46 6.22 -3.29 6.54
CA LYS A 46 6.46 -2.09 7.35
C LYS A 46 7.41 -2.31 8.52
N SER A 47 7.17 -3.36 9.31
CA SER A 47 8.02 -3.74 10.45
C SER A 47 9.46 -4.05 10.02
N THR A 48 9.61 -4.76 8.88
CA THR A 48 10.92 -5.05 8.29
C THR A 48 11.64 -3.77 7.91
N LEU A 49 10.96 -2.82 7.25
CA LEU A 49 11.55 -1.53 6.88
C LEU A 49 12.02 -0.74 8.11
N LEU A 50 11.24 -0.77 9.20
CA LEU A 50 11.58 -0.13 10.47
C LEU A 50 12.86 -0.73 11.07
N LEU A 51 12.93 -2.05 11.16
CA LEU A 51 14.07 -2.78 11.70
C LEU A 51 15.33 -2.64 10.81
N GLN A 52 15.16 -2.59 9.49
CA GLN A 52 16.24 -2.29 8.55
C GLN A 52 16.80 -0.87 8.78
N ARG A 53 15.94 0.11 9.10
CA ARG A 53 16.41 1.45 9.47
C ARG A 53 17.28 1.41 10.73
N ILE A 54 16.85 0.68 11.75
CA ILE A 54 17.61 0.54 13.00
C ILE A 54 18.97 -0.12 12.71
N ASN A 55 18.99 -1.23 11.96
CA ASN A 55 20.23 -1.95 11.63
C ASN A 55 21.22 -1.15 10.80
N ARG A 56 20.75 -0.16 10.04
CA ARG A 56 21.58 0.72 9.20
C ARG A 56 21.99 2.02 9.90
N SER A 57 21.36 2.35 11.02
CA SER A 57 21.65 3.58 11.76
C SER A 57 22.74 3.36 12.79
N ALA A 58 23.71 4.26 12.81
CA ALA A 58 24.77 4.29 13.83
C ALA A 58 24.56 5.42 14.87
N ASP A 59 23.45 6.14 14.78
CA ASP A 59 23.25 7.41 15.47
C ASP A 59 22.54 7.23 16.81
N GLY A 60 23.26 7.29 17.92
CA GLY A 60 22.68 7.37 19.25
C GLY A 60 22.05 6.06 19.78
N LEU A 61 21.25 6.18 20.83
CA LEU A 61 20.56 5.04 21.45
C LEU A 61 19.17 4.87 20.85
N HIS A 62 18.90 3.66 20.39
CA HIS A 62 17.64 3.27 19.75
C HIS A 62 16.84 2.32 20.64
N LEU A 63 15.51 2.42 20.56
CA LEU A 63 14.59 1.47 21.15
C LEU A 63 13.50 1.11 20.13
N TYR A 64 13.30 -0.18 19.91
CA TYR A 64 12.17 -0.71 19.13
C TYR A 64 11.18 -1.40 20.07
N VAL A 65 9.91 -1.07 19.90
CA VAL A 65 8.81 -1.71 20.62
C VAL A 65 7.63 -1.96 19.68
N SER A 66 6.92 -3.05 19.89
CA SER A 66 5.62 -3.24 19.24
C SER A 66 4.50 -2.78 20.19
N ALA A 67 3.55 -2.02 19.68
CA ALA A 67 2.47 -1.45 20.48
C ALA A 67 1.47 -2.50 20.98
N ASP A 68 1.48 -3.72 20.42
CA ASP A 68 0.73 -4.88 20.91
C ASP A 68 1.50 -5.74 21.92
N HIS A 69 2.74 -5.35 22.25
CA HIS A 69 3.53 -6.08 23.24
C HIS A 69 2.88 -6.03 24.63
N ILE A 70 2.92 -7.16 25.36
CA ILE A 70 2.29 -7.30 26.67
C ILE A 70 2.75 -6.26 27.71
N TYR A 71 3.90 -5.66 27.52
CA TYR A 71 4.41 -4.56 28.32
C TYR A 71 3.38 -3.43 28.46
N PHE A 72 2.71 -3.07 27.38
CA PHE A 72 1.70 -2.00 27.34
C PHE A 72 0.37 -2.34 28.00
N SER A 73 0.19 -3.55 28.49
CA SER A 73 -0.97 -3.88 29.35
C SER A 73 -0.87 -3.25 30.75
N LYS A 74 0.32 -2.82 31.16
CA LYS A 74 0.60 -2.28 32.49
C LYS A 74 1.32 -0.93 32.49
N HIS A 75 1.90 -0.53 31.37
CA HIS A 75 2.72 0.67 31.23
C HIS A 75 2.20 1.55 30.11
N SER A 76 2.28 2.87 30.29
CA SER A 76 1.94 3.82 29.21
C SER A 76 3.12 4.03 28.25
N LEU A 77 2.83 4.46 27.03
CA LEU A 77 3.84 4.83 26.06
C LEU A 77 4.64 6.06 26.53
N ILE A 78 3.96 7.00 27.20
CA ILE A 78 4.61 8.20 27.75
C ILE A 78 5.63 7.82 28.82
N ASP A 79 5.28 6.95 29.77
CA ASP A 79 6.20 6.53 30.85
C ASP A 79 7.42 5.83 30.26
N LEU A 80 7.22 4.97 29.24
CA LEU A 80 8.32 4.33 28.54
C LEU A 80 9.27 5.36 27.90
N VAL A 81 8.70 6.35 27.20
CA VAL A 81 9.47 7.40 26.52
C VAL A 81 10.19 8.28 27.53
N ASP A 82 9.56 8.65 28.63
CA ASP A 82 10.18 9.45 29.70
C ASP A 82 11.39 8.72 30.29
N ASP A 83 11.28 7.43 30.54
CA ASP A 83 12.39 6.63 31.05
C ASP A 83 13.48 6.45 29.97
N PHE A 84 13.11 6.23 28.71
CA PHE A 84 14.07 6.11 27.61
C PHE A 84 14.91 7.39 27.41
N VAL A 85 14.28 8.56 27.47
CA VAL A 85 14.97 9.85 27.34
C VAL A 85 15.90 10.10 28.54
N LYS A 86 15.54 9.68 29.78
CA LYS A 86 16.44 9.76 30.96
C LYS A 86 17.69 8.89 30.78
N GLU A 87 17.60 7.80 30.02
CA GLU A 87 18.73 6.95 29.65
C GLU A 87 19.52 7.45 28.41
N ASN A 88 19.31 8.70 28.00
CA ASN A 88 19.87 9.33 26.79
C ASN A 88 19.39 8.69 25.48
N GLY A 89 18.20 8.13 25.46
CA GLY A 89 17.55 7.63 24.26
C GLY A 89 17.29 8.73 23.24
N THR A 90 17.59 8.47 21.98
CA THR A 90 17.52 9.44 20.89
C THR A 90 16.48 9.12 19.83
N HIS A 91 16.23 7.81 19.60
CA HIS A 91 15.31 7.34 18.55
C HIS A 91 14.43 6.23 19.11
N ILE A 92 13.12 6.41 19.04
CA ILE A 92 12.16 5.36 19.36
C ILE A 92 11.38 4.94 18.12
N TYR A 93 11.28 3.62 17.93
CA TYR A 93 10.57 2.98 16.82
C TYR A 93 9.41 2.18 17.38
N ILE A 94 8.18 2.57 17.00
CA ILE A 94 6.96 1.99 17.55
C ILE A 94 6.20 1.29 16.43
N ASP A 95 6.21 -0.03 16.45
CA ASP A 95 5.51 -0.83 15.47
C ASP A 95 4.04 -1.04 15.85
N GLU A 96 3.15 -1.15 14.85
CA GLU A 96 1.71 -1.39 15.02
C GLU A 96 1.04 -0.41 16.01
N ILE A 97 1.42 0.89 15.98
CA ILE A 97 0.98 1.93 16.94
C ILE A 97 -0.53 1.93 17.16
N HIS A 98 -1.30 1.58 16.15
CA HIS A 98 -2.75 1.52 16.19
C HIS A 98 -3.30 0.49 17.18
N LYS A 99 -2.52 -0.45 17.65
CA LYS A 99 -2.92 -1.39 18.70
C LYS A 99 -2.91 -0.78 20.10
N TYR A 100 -2.26 0.39 20.25
CA TYR A 100 -2.17 1.09 21.53
C TYR A 100 -3.33 2.09 21.68
N PRO A 101 -4.12 2.03 22.77
CA PRO A 101 -5.19 2.98 23.03
C PRO A 101 -4.66 4.43 23.18
N ASN A 102 -5.40 5.41 22.67
CA ASN A 102 -5.05 6.84 22.76
C ASN A 102 -3.68 7.24 22.15
N TRP A 103 -3.11 6.41 21.32
CA TRP A 103 -1.80 6.58 20.72
C TRP A 103 -1.54 7.98 20.13
N SER A 104 -2.52 8.58 19.45
CA SER A 104 -2.35 9.88 18.79
C SER A 104 -2.18 11.01 19.79
N ARG A 105 -2.88 10.95 20.94
CA ARG A 105 -2.74 11.93 22.02
C ARG A 105 -1.38 11.81 22.72
N GLU A 106 -0.93 10.58 22.96
CA GLU A 106 0.37 10.34 23.58
C GLU A 106 1.52 10.69 22.66
N LEU A 107 1.46 10.36 21.36
CA LEU A 107 2.45 10.81 20.39
C LEU A 107 2.53 12.33 20.30
N LYS A 108 1.39 13.04 20.33
CA LYS A 108 1.37 14.49 20.39
C LYS A 108 2.07 15.01 21.64
N GLN A 109 1.77 14.47 22.81
CA GLN A 109 2.42 14.86 24.05
C GLN A 109 3.93 14.59 24.00
N ILE A 110 4.35 13.42 23.56
CA ILE A 110 5.76 13.05 23.37
C ILE A 110 6.47 14.06 22.46
N TYR A 111 5.85 14.40 21.34
CA TYR A 111 6.40 15.40 20.43
C TYR A 111 6.58 16.76 21.10
N ASP A 112 5.59 17.21 21.87
CA ASP A 112 5.62 18.53 22.51
C ASP A 112 6.59 18.57 23.70
N THR A 113 6.78 17.48 24.45
CA THR A 113 7.63 17.43 25.67
C THR A 113 9.07 16.99 25.42
N HIS A 114 9.36 16.22 24.34
CA HIS A 114 10.70 15.70 24.04
C HIS A 114 11.24 16.22 22.71
N PRO A 115 11.68 17.50 22.60
CA PRO A 115 12.04 18.13 21.33
C PRO A 115 13.27 17.51 20.63
N ARG A 116 14.09 16.73 21.33
CA ARG A 116 15.29 16.06 20.78
C ARG A 116 15.05 14.61 20.38
N LEU A 117 13.93 14.01 20.83
CA LEU A 117 13.60 12.62 20.50
C LEU A 117 13.07 12.54 19.07
N ARG A 118 13.55 11.56 18.33
CA ARG A 118 12.99 11.16 17.03
C ARG A 118 12.08 9.96 17.22
N VAL A 119 10.90 10.04 16.67
CA VAL A 119 9.86 9.02 16.78
C VAL A 119 9.52 8.51 15.39
N VAL A 120 9.64 7.21 15.17
CA VAL A 120 9.17 6.56 13.95
C VAL A 120 8.12 5.53 14.35
N PHE A 121 6.96 5.58 13.72
CA PHE A 121 5.90 4.62 14.03
C PHE A 121 5.32 3.98 12.76
N THR A 122 4.79 2.76 12.89
CA THR A 122 4.05 2.10 11.83
C THR A 122 2.60 1.86 12.22
N GLY A 123 1.75 1.73 11.21
CA GLY A 123 0.38 1.28 11.39
C GLY A 123 -0.09 0.42 10.22
N SER A 124 -0.72 -0.70 10.51
CA SER A 124 -1.29 -1.58 9.48
C SER A 124 -2.63 -1.07 8.97
N SER A 125 -3.34 -0.30 9.78
CA SER A 125 -4.63 0.25 9.41
C SER A 125 -4.56 1.74 9.11
N VAL A 126 -4.75 2.07 7.85
CA VAL A 126 -4.83 3.45 7.38
C VAL A 126 -5.96 4.23 8.05
N LEU A 127 -7.05 3.55 8.41
CA LEU A 127 -8.21 4.18 9.05
C LEU A 127 -7.88 4.80 10.41
N ASP A 128 -7.06 4.12 11.20
CA ASP A 128 -6.72 4.58 12.54
C ASP A 128 -5.80 5.80 12.49
N ILE A 129 -4.77 5.72 11.70
CA ILE A 129 -3.81 6.80 11.51
C ILE A 129 -4.52 8.07 11.01
N LEU A 130 -5.45 7.93 10.07
CA LEU A 130 -6.23 9.07 9.57
C LEU A 130 -7.14 9.72 10.63
N ARG A 131 -7.64 8.95 11.63
CA ARG A 131 -8.37 9.55 12.77
C ARG A 131 -7.45 10.34 13.68
N GLY A 132 -6.21 9.89 13.84
CA GLY A 132 -5.19 10.60 14.63
C GLY A 132 -4.52 11.76 13.87
N GLU A 133 -4.64 11.82 12.54
CA GLU A 133 -3.97 12.84 11.70
C GLU A 133 -4.35 14.28 12.10
N ALA A 134 -5.59 14.51 12.53
CA ALA A 134 -6.01 15.84 12.96
C ALA A 134 -5.14 16.39 14.11
N ASP A 135 -4.65 15.51 15.00
CA ASP A 135 -3.74 15.87 16.09
C ASP A 135 -2.27 15.88 15.67
N LEU A 136 -1.89 15.08 14.67
CA LEU A 136 -0.51 14.89 14.23
C LEU A 136 -0.16 15.59 12.91
N SER A 137 -1.13 16.17 12.19
CA SER A 137 -0.98 16.72 10.84
C SER A 137 0.14 17.76 10.66
N ARG A 138 0.56 18.42 11.73
CA ARG A 138 1.67 19.38 11.74
C ARG A 138 2.94 18.83 12.40
N ARG A 139 2.89 17.59 12.91
CA ARG A 139 3.96 16.99 13.72
C ARG A 139 4.62 15.81 13.06
N ALA A 140 3.87 15.01 12.32
CA ALA A 140 4.36 13.80 11.69
C ALA A 140 4.36 13.91 10.16
N LEU A 141 5.44 13.46 9.51
CA LEU A 141 5.45 13.16 8.09
C LEU A 141 4.95 11.74 7.89
N ILE A 142 3.87 11.60 7.13
CA ILE A 142 3.25 10.30 6.89
C ILE A 142 3.62 9.80 5.50
N TYR A 143 4.20 8.61 5.44
CA TYR A 143 4.58 7.91 4.22
C TYR A 143 3.77 6.63 4.05
N THR A 144 3.36 6.33 2.82
CA THR A 144 2.60 5.11 2.53
C THR A 144 3.50 4.08 1.87
N LEU A 145 3.68 2.92 2.53
CA LEU A 145 4.34 1.76 1.95
C LEU A 145 3.30 0.87 1.28
N TYR A 146 3.37 0.79 -0.04
CA TYR A 146 2.57 -0.15 -0.84
C TYR A 146 3.24 -1.53 -0.90
N GLY A 147 2.61 -2.51 -1.54
CA GLY A 147 3.24 -3.80 -1.81
C GLY A 147 4.42 -3.70 -2.79
N LEU A 148 5.00 -4.82 -3.13
CA LEU A 148 6.14 -4.86 -4.04
C LEU A 148 5.76 -4.35 -5.43
N SER A 149 6.62 -3.53 -6.03
CA SER A 149 6.60 -3.33 -7.48
C SER A 149 7.11 -4.57 -8.22
N PHE A 150 6.89 -4.65 -9.52
CA PHE A 150 7.50 -5.73 -10.31
C PHE A 150 9.04 -5.69 -10.20
N ARG A 151 9.64 -4.50 -10.17
CA ARG A 151 11.08 -4.32 -9.95
C ARG A 151 11.54 -4.90 -8.61
N GLU A 152 10.83 -4.60 -7.53
CA GLU A 152 11.16 -5.11 -6.19
C GLU A 152 10.95 -6.63 -6.08
N TYR A 153 9.92 -7.16 -6.75
CA TYR A 153 9.68 -8.60 -6.86
C TYR A 153 10.84 -9.32 -7.55
N LEU A 154 11.33 -8.78 -8.67
CA LEU A 154 12.49 -9.33 -9.39
C LEU A 154 13.73 -9.40 -8.50
N LYS A 155 13.98 -8.35 -7.74
CA LYS A 155 15.12 -8.32 -6.80
C LYS A 155 14.95 -9.31 -5.66
N LEU A 156 13.78 -9.35 -5.03
CA LEU A 156 13.55 -10.14 -3.82
C LEU A 156 13.54 -11.65 -4.10
N PHE A 157 12.90 -12.08 -5.20
CA PHE A 157 12.66 -13.51 -5.46
C PHE A 157 13.54 -14.11 -6.56
N HIS A 158 14.09 -13.27 -7.42
CA HIS A 158 14.90 -13.74 -8.56
C HIS A 158 16.33 -13.23 -8.55
N CYS A 159 16.71 -12.39 -7.57
CA CYS A 159 18.03 -11.74 -7.50
C CYS A 159 18.37 -10.92 -8.76
N ILE A 160 17.34 -10.43 -9.47
CA ILE A 160 17.48 -9.60 -10.67
C ILE A 160 17.40 -8.14 -10.26
N GLU A 161 18.48 -7.38 -10.49
CA GLU A 161 18.49 -5.95 -10.26
C GLU A 161 18.03 -5.20 -11.53
N ALA A 162 16.84 -4.62 -11.45
CA ALA A 162 16.32 -3.73 -12.49
C ALA A 162 16.44 -2.26 -12.04
N GLU A 163 16.77 -1.39 -12.97
CA GLU A 163 16.82 0.05 -12.74
C GLU A 163 15.41 0.63 -12.53
N VAL A 164 15.32 1.79 -11.88
CA VAL A 164 14.09 2.58 -11.81
C VAL A 164 13.99 3.41 -13.08
N PHE A 165 12.87 3.29 -13.79
CA PHE A 165 12.58 4.08 -14.98
C PHE A 165 11.54 5.16 -14.66
N THR A 166 11.82 6.38 -15.06
CA THR A 166 10.85 7.46 -14.96
C THR A 166 9.67 7.24 -15.91
N PHE A 167 8.58 7.94 -15.66
CA PHE A 167 7.43 7.94 -16.57
C PHE A 167 7.83 8.29 -18.02
N ASP A 168 8.68 9.31 -18.19
CA ASP A 168 9.19 9.72 -19.51
C ASP A 168 10.09 8.68 -20.17
N ASP A 169 10.86 7.91 -19.38
CA ASP A 169 11.66 6.80 -19.89
C ASP A 169 10.78 5.71 -20.50
N ILE A 170 9.66 5.38 -19.82
CA ILE A 170 8.71 4.39 -20.34
C ILE A 170 8.06 4.90 -21.63
N LEU A 171 7.60 6.16 -21.65
CA LEU A 171 7.04 6.77 -22.86
C LEU A 171 8.02 6.81 -24.03
N ALA A 172 9.31 6.90 -23.76
CA ALA A 172 10.40 6.91 -24.74
C ALA A 172 10.94 5.50 -25.07
N HIS A 173 10.27 4.43 -24.61
CA HIS A 173 10.66 3.02 -24.83
C HIS A 173 12.07 2.66 -24.30
N ARG A 174 12.53 3.29 -23.21
CA ARG A 174 13.84 3.04 -22.62
C ARG A 174 13.83 1.95 -21.54
N ALA A 175 12.66 1.53 -21.08
CA ALA A 175 12.54 0.50 -20.05
C ALA A 175 13.08 -0.84 -20.53
N ALA A 176 14.03 -1.40 -19.79
CA ALA A 176 14.65 -2.70 -20.06
C ALA A 176 15.11 -3.34 -18.74
N ILE A 177 15.19 -4.67 -18.70
CA ILE A 177 15.74 -5.42 -17.58
C ILE A 177 17.04 -6.06 -18.03
N LYS A 178 18.16 -5.58 -17.50
CA LYS A 178 19.48 -6.07 -17.90
C LYS A 178 19.60 -7.59 -17.65
N GLY A 179 19.97 -8.32 -18.68
CA GLY A 179 20.14 -9.79 -18.58
C GLY A 179 18.83 -10.58 -18.66
N VAL A 180 17.70 -9.94 -18.94
CA VAL A 180 16.40 -10.60 -19.14
C VAL A 180 15.87 -10.24 -20.52
N GLU A 181 15.93 -11.18 -21.45
CA GLU A 181 15.42 -11.00 -22.83
C GLU A 181 13.90 -11.18 -22.86
N HIS A 182 13.34 -12.06 -22.03
CA HIS A 182 11.94 -12.42 -21.99
C HIS A 182 11.33 -12.12 -20.60
N PRO A 183 10.86 -10.88 -20.33
CA PRO A 183 10.30 -10.50 -19.04
C PRO A 183 8.90 -11.06 -18.77
N LEU A 184 8.16 -11.47 -19.81
CA LEU A 184 6.74 -11.85 -19.67
C LEU A 184 6.48 -13.02 -18.71
N PRO A 185 7.26 -14.11 -18.68
CA PRO A 185 7.05 -15.19 -17.72
C PRO A 185 7.14 -14.70 -16.27
N LEU A 186 8.19 -13.90 -15.93
CA LEU A 186 8.38 -13.32 -14.61
C LEU A 186 7.26 -12.34 -14.26
N PHE A 187 6.78 -11.59 -15.25
CA PHE A 187 5.66 -10.67 -15.07
C PHE A 187 4.34 -11.40 -14.82
N CYS A 188 4.08 -12.51 -15.52
CA CYS A 188 2.92 -13.36 -15.27
C CYS A 188 2.92 -13.90 -13.83
N ASP A 189 4.06 -14.39 -13.35
CA ASP A 189 4.20 -14.87 -11.96
C ASP A 189 3.96 -13.74 -10.95
N TYR A 190 4.51 -12.55 -11.22
CA TYR A 190 4.25 -11.36 -10.41
C TYR A 190 2.75 -11.03 -10.33
N LEU A 191 2.04 -11.02 -11.45
CA LEU A 191 0.60 -10.72 -11.48
C LEU A 191 -0.21 -11.72 -10.64
N GLN A 192 0.25 -12.96 -10.55
CA GLN A 192 -0.43 -13.98 -9.74
C GLN A 192 -0.27 -13.76 -8.25
N ARG A 193 0.95 -13.55 -7.75
CA ARG A 193 1.25 -13.51 -6.31
C ARG A 193 2.32 -12.51 -5.87
N GLY A 194 2.94 -11.77 -6.79
CA GLY A 194 4.15 -10.99 -6.55
C GLY A 194 4.00 -9.73 -5.69
N TYR A 195 2.80 -9.29 -5.37
CA TYR A 195 2.57 -8.05 -4.64
C TYR A 195 3.03 -8.07 -3.17
N TYR A 196 3.00 -9.24 -2.52
CA TYR A 196 3.36 -9.36 -1.11
C TYR A 196 4.74 -9.98 -0.90
N PRO A 197 5.55 -9.49 0.09
CA PRO A 197 6.87 -10.05 0.41
C PRO A 197 6.87 -11.53 0.80
N PHE A 198 5.73 -12.10 1.15
CA PHE A 198 5.58 -13.54 1.47
C PHE A 198 5.04 -14.38 0.30
N ALA A 199 5.24 -13.91 -0.95
CA ALA A 199 4.73 -14.56 -2.17
C ALA A 199 5.17 -16.01 -2.36
N THR A 200 6.34 -16.38 -1.87
CA THR A 200 6.93 -17.73 -1.99
C THR A 200 6.71 -18.62 -0.78
N GLU A 201 6.04 -18.09 0.28
CA GLU A 201 5.76 -18.90 1.46
C GLU A 201 4.69 -19.96 1.19
N ASP A 202 4.81 -21.09 1.88
CA ASP A 202 3.80 -22.15 1.84
C ASP A 202 2.43 -21.61 2.26
N ASN A 203 1.37 -22.12 1.63
CA ASN A 203 -0.02 -21.71 1.90
C ASN A 203 -0.30 -20.22 1.65
N TYR A 204 0.34 -19.64 0.64
CA TYR A 204 0.18 -18.22 0.26
C TYR A 204 -1.29 -17.77 0.20
N ASP A 205 -2.17 -18.50 -0.50
CA ASP A 205 -3.59 -18.14 -0.63
C ASP A 205 -4.31 -18.10 0.73
N MET A 206 -3.98 -19.04 1.62
CA MET A 206 -4.51 -19.04 2.99
C MET A 206 -4.03 -17.82 3.77
N ARG A 207 -2.77 -17.41 3.61
CA ARG A 207 -2.21 -16.21 4.25
C ARG A 207 -2.90 -14.95 3.78
N ILE A 208 -3.14 -14.80 2.47
CA ILE A 208 -3.90 -13.66 1.92
C ILE A 208 -5.32 -13.64 2.49
N GLN A 209 -6.01 -14.77 2.54
CA GLN A 209 -7.34 -14.85 3.14
C GLN A 209 -7.34 -14.47 4.61
N GLN A 210 -6.29 -14.83 5.36
CA GLN A 210 -6.11 -14.37 6.74
C GLN A 210 -5.88 -12.87 6.83
N VAL A 211 -5.07 -12.29 5.95
CA VAL A 211 -4.88 -10.83 5.85
C VAL A 211 -6.20 -10.12 5.60
N VAL A 212 -7.00 -10.60 4.63
CA VAL A 212 -8.33 -10.06 4.33
C VAL A 212 -9.26 -10.16 5.54
N THR A 213 -9.32 -11.32 6.16
CA THR A 213 -10.19 -11.57 7.32
C THR A 213 -9.80 -10.68 8.49
N GLN A 214 -8.51 -10.62 8.83
CA GLN A 214 -8.00 -9.78 9.90
C GLN A 214 -8.32 -8.30 9.63
N THR A 215 -8.09 -7.83 8.42
CA THR A 215 -8.35 -6.44 8.04
C THR A 215 -9.84 -6.09 8.15
N ILE A 216 -10.74 -6.94 7.60
CA ILE A 216 -12.17 -6.63 7.52
C ILE A 216 -12.92 -6.95 8.81
N GLU A 217 -12.58 -8.03 9.48
CA GLU A 217 -13.34 -8.51 10.65
C GLU A 217 -12.78 -8.00 11.98
N VAL A 218 -11.54 -7.51 12.01
CA VAL A 218 -10.89 -6.99 13.21
C VAL A 218 -10.49 -5.53 13.06
N ASP A 219 -9.62 -5.22 12.08
CA ASP A 219 -9.04 -3.88 11.98
C ASP A 219 -10.12 -2.81 11.66
N ILE A 220 -10.91 -2.95 10.61
CA ILE A 220 -11.96 -1.97 10.25
C ILE A 220 -13.01 -1.80 11.37
N PRO A 221 -13.60 -2.85 11.95
CA PRO A 221 -14.56 -2.72 13.04
C PRO A 221 -14.04 -1.99 14.28
N GLN A 222 -12.79 -2.24 14.64
CA GLN A 222 -12.15 -1.57 15.77
C GLN A 222 -12.11 -0.04 15.57
N TYR A 223 -11.94 0.44 14.34
CA TYR A 223 -11.88 1.88 14.04
C TYR A 223 -13.20 2.55 13.83
N ALA A 224 -14.04 1.89 13.05
CA ALA A 224 -15.35 2.42 12.71
C ALA A 224 -16.37 2.25 13.85
N ASN A 225 -15.94 1.68 14.99
CA ASN A 225 -16.81 1.26 16.09
C ASN A 225 -18.00 0.44 15.53
N MET A 226 -17.67 -0.56 14.72
CA MET A 226 -18.58 -1.25 13.84
C MET A 226 -19.00 -2.59 14.45
N LYS A 227 -20.28 -2.95 14.32
CA LYS A 227 -20.77 -4.26 14.76
C LYS A 227 -20.26 -5.37 13.83
N ALA A 228 -20.06 -6.57 14.36
CA ALA A 228 -19.64 -7.75 13.59
C ALA A 228 -20.54 -8.06 12.37
N ALA A 229 -21.84 -7.75 12.47
CA ALA A 229 -22.77 -7.89 11.36
C ALA A 229 -22.40 -6.99 10.17
N THR A 230 -21.90 -5.77 10.41
CA THR A 230 -21.46 -4.84 9.39
C THR A 230 -20.13 -5.30 8.77
N ALA A 231 -19.21 -5.84 9.55
CA ALA A 231 -17.97 -6.42 9.03
C ALA A 231 -18.25 -7.55 8.00
N ARG A 232 -19.23 -8.41 8.28
CA ARG A 232 -19.67 -9.43 7.30
C ARG A 232 -20.22 -8.82 6.02
N LYS A 233 -20.91 -7.68 6.08
CA LYS A 233 -21.38 -6.96 4.88
C LYS A 233 -20.22 -6.36 4.08
N LEU A 234 -19.19 -5.85 4.75
CA LEU A 234 -17.96 -5.39 4.08
C LEU A 234 -17.24 -6.54 3.37
N LYS A 235 -17.16 -7.72 4.00
CA LYS A 235 -16.56 -8.92 3.38
C LYS A 235 -17.34 -9.37 2.15
N ALA A 236 -18.67 -9.41 2.25
CA ALA A 236 -19.55 -9.70 1.11
C ALA A 236 -19.36 -8.66 -0.01
N MET A 237 -19.28 -7.37 0.35
CA MET A 237 -19.04 -6.30 -0.62
C MET A 237 -17.68 -6.46 -1.33
N LEU A 238 -16.62 -6.82 -0.61
CA LEU A 238 -15.31 -7.08 -1.22
C LEU A 238 -15.40 -8.25 -2.22
N SER A 239 -16.14 -9.32 -1.90
CA SER A 239 -16.35 -10.45 -2.81
C SER A 239 -17.10 -10.06 -4.08
N ILE A 240 -18.14 -9.22 -3.95
CA ILE A 240 -18.87 -8.68 -5.10
C ILE A 240 -17.93 -7.82 -5.96
N ILE A 241 -17.19 -6.91 -5.33
CA ILE A 241 -16.22 -6.06 -6.03
C ILE A 241 -15.20 -6.92 -6.77
N ALA A 242 -14.61 -7.92 -6.11
CA ALA A 242 -13.58 -8.76 -6.70
C ALA A 242 -14.09 -9.55 -7.93
N SER A 243 -15.36 -9.92 -7.96
CA SER A 243 -15.97 -10.62 -9.11
C SER A 243 -16.33 -9.71 -10.29
N LEU A 244 -16.57 -8.42 -10.04
CA LEU A 244 -17.04 -7.46 -11.04
C LEU A 244 -15.98 -6.44 -11.48
N ALA A 245 -14.98 -6.17 -10.64
CA ALA A 245 -14.00 -5.11 -10.89
C ALA A 245 -13.17 -5.33 -12.16
N PRO A 246 -12.87 -4.28 -12.94
CA PRO A 246 -13.27 -2.89 -12.69
C PRO A 246 -14.71 -2.60 -13.16
N PHE A 247 -15.47 -1.87 -12.37
CA PHE A 247 -16.83 -1.46 -12.73
C PHE A 247 -17.20 -0.10 -12.12
N LYS A 248 -18.20 0.57 -12.74
CA LYS A 248 -18.78 1.79 -12.18
C LYS A 248 -19.74 1.42 -11.05
N PRO A 249 -19.50 1.87 -9.80
CA PRO A 249 -20.36 1.46 -8.69
C PRO A 249 -21.75 2.06 -8.80
N ASN A 250 -22.78 1.22 -8.62
CA ASN A 250 -24.16 1.63 -8.46
C ASN A 250 -24.59 1.35 -7.02
N ALA A 251 -24.81 2.42 -6.25
CA ALA A 251 -25.12 2.32 -4.84
C ALA A 251 -26.45 1.60 -4.57
N ASP A 252 -27.47 1.77 -5.43
CA ASP A 252 -28.77 1.11 -5.25
C ASP A 252 -28.63 -0.41 -5.49
N SER A 253 -27.90 -0.83 -6.53
CA SER A 253 -27.65 -2.25 -6.82
C SER A 253 -26.85 -2.92 -5.72
N LEU A 254 -25.72 -2.32 -5.30
CA LEU A 254 -24.90 -2.85 -4.22
C LEU A 254 -25.65 -2.92 -2.89
N ALA A 255 -26.47 -1.93 -2.59
CA ALA A 255 -27.27 -1.90 -1.37
C ALA A 255 -28.33 -3.01 -1.36
N ALA A 256 -28.99 -3.24 -2.49
CA ALA A 256 -29.98 -4.31 -2.65
C ALA A 256 -29.33 -5.70 -2.46
N GLU A 257 -28.18 -5.93 -3.09
CA GLU A 257 -27.45 -7.21 -3.00
C GLU A 257 -26.93 -7.49 -1.57
N LEU A 258 -26.44 -6.46 -0.88
CA LEU A 258 -25.95 -6.55 0.49
C LEU A 258 -27.06 -6.53 1.55
N GLY A 259 -28.27 -6.15 1.21
CA GLY A 259 -29.38 -5.95 2.16
C GLY A 259 -29.05 -4.83 3.17
N VAL A 260 -28.58 -3.68 2.69
CA VAL A 260 -28.24 -2.50 3.49
C VAL A 260 -28.84 -1.22 2.91
N SER A 261 -28.83 -0.12 3.66
CA SER A 261 -29.19 1.19 3.13
C SER A 261 -28.17 1.66 2.10
N LYS A 262 -28.63 2.26 0.99
CA LYS A 262 -27.75 2.86 -0.02
C LYS A 262 -26.81 3.93 0.53
N ASN A 263 -27.21 4.61 1.60
CA ASN A 263 -26.40 5.63 2.25
C ASN A 263 -25.14 5.05 2.92
N ASN A 264 -25.10 3.74 3.19
CA ASN A 264 -23.95 3.08 3.77
C ASN A 264 -22.87 2.72 2.72
N ILE A 265 -23.24 2.63 1.45
CA ILE A 265 -22.34 2.17 0.38
C ILE A 265 -21.10 3.08 0.22
N PRO A 266 -21.25 4.43 0.19
CA PRO A 266 -20.07 5.30 0.13
C PRO A 266 -19.08 5.08 1.29
N ASP A 267 -19.58 4.94 2.52
CA ASP A 267 -18.74 4.70 3.69
C ASP A 267 -18.04 3.33 3.59
N TYR A 268 -18.72 2.31 3.14
CA TYR A 268 -18.15 0.98 2.96
C TYR A 268 -17.04 0.98 1.90
N LEU A 269 -17.22 1.68 0.80
CA LEU A 269 -16.17 1.88 -0.22
C LEU A 269 -14.96 2.60 0.37
N VAL A 270 -15.17 3.66 1.15
CA VAL A 270 -14.11 4.40 1.82
C VAL A 270 -13.35 3.52 2.83
N TYR A 271 -14.05 2.71 3.61
CA TYR A 271 -13.40 1.79 4.55
C TYR A 271 -12.54 0.76 3.84
N LEU A 272 -13.04 0.13 2.78
CA LEU A 272 -12.28 -0.84 2.00
C LEU A 272 -11.09 -0.20 1.26
N GLU A 273 -11.25 1.02 0.71
CA GLU A 273 -10.16 1.75 0.07
C GLU A 273 -9.04 2.08 1.07
N LYS A 274 -9.41 2.69 2.20
CA LYS A 274 -8.44 3.06 3.23
C LYS A 274 -7.73 1.85 3.82
N ALA A 275 -8.41 0.73 3.93
CA ALA A 275 -7.83 -0.54 4.39
C ALA A 275 -6.93 -1.23 3.34
N GLY A 276 -6.80 -0.68 2.13
CA GLY A 276 -6.00 -1.25 1.05
C GLY A 276 -6.58 -2.52 0.45
N MET A 277 -7.92 -2.68 0.51
CA MET A 277 -8.62 -3.82 -0.11
C MET A 277 -9.09 -3.50 -1.53
N ILE A 278 -9.40 -2.24 -1.80
CA ILE A 278 -9.85 -1.74 -3.11
C ILE A 278 -9.15 -0.43 -3.45
N ALA A 279 -9.22 -0.05 -4.72
CA ALA A 279 -8.81 1.26 -5.21
C ALA A 279 -9.99 1.94 -5.91
N LEU A 280 -10.25 3.19 -5.58
CA LEU A 280 -11.29 4.01 -6.19
C LEU A 280 -10.68 4.95 -7.23
N LEU A 281 -11.01 4.75 -8.49
CA LEU A 281 -10.62 5.65 -9.56
C LEU A 281 -11.66 6.76 -9.67
N ARG A 282 -11.23 8.01 -9.47
CA ARG A 282 -12.06 9.20 -9.49
C ARG A 282 -11.81 10.02 -10.75
N ASP A 283 -12.82 10.81 -11.14
CA ASP A 283 -12.61 11.82 -12.16
C ASP A 283 -11.72 12.96 -11.66
N ASP A 284 -11.18 13.73 -12.58
CA ASP A 284 -10.35 14.91 -12.26
C ASP A 284 -11.24 16.16 -12.20
N THR A 285 -12.07 16.25 -11.15
CA THR A 285 -12.94 17.40 -10.95
C THR A 285 -12.15 18.56 -10.33
N ALA A 286 -11.92 19.61 -11.10
CA ALA A 286 -11.32 20.86 -10.65
C ALA A 286 -9.94 20.75 -9.98
N GLY A 287 -9.12 19.78 -10.36
CA GLY A 287 -7.78 19.56 -9.81
C GLY A 287 -7.72 19.00 -8.39
N LEU A 288 -8.88 18.76 -7.76
CA LEU A 288 -9.00 18.20 -6.42
C LEU A 288 -9.56 16.76 -6.48
N ARG A 289 -8.70 15.81 -6.81
CA ARG A 289 -9.04 14.38 -6.94
C ARG A 289 -9.76 13.77 -5.76
N ALA A 290 -9.39 14.14 -4.54
CA ALA A 290 -10.00 13.62 -3.32
C ALA A 290 -11.50 13.89 -3.26
N LEU A 291 -11.98 14.90 -3.99
CA LEU A 291 -13.39 15.30 -4.10
C LEU A 291 -14.06 14.81 -5.39
N GLY A 292 -13.31 14.18 -6.31
CA GLY A 292 -13.81 13.68 -7.56
C GLY A 292 -14.81 12.53 -7.36
N LYS A 293 -15.75 12.42 -8.31
CA LYS A 293 -16.71 11.32 -8.33
C LYS A 293 -16.02 9.99 -8.62
N VAL A 294 -16.41 8.94 -7.91
CA VAL A 294 -15.92 7.59 -8.18
C VAL A 294 -16.49 7.11 -9.52
N GLU A 295 -15.62 6.88 -10.49
CA GLU A 295 -15.98 6.40 -11.82
C GLU A 295 -15.76 4.91 -11.98
N LYS A 296 -14.70 4.33 -11.39
CA LYS A 296 -14.46 2.88 -11.38
C LYS A 296 -13.96 2.42 -10.00
N VAL A 297 -14.31 1.20 -9.63
CA VAL A 297 -13.81 0.49 -8.45
C VAL A 297 -12.95 -0.67 -8.92
N TYR A 298 -11.77 -0.81 -8.32
CA TYR A 298 -10.82 -1.90 -8.57
C TYR A 298 -10.56 -2.67 -7.27
N VAL A 299 -10.15 -3.92 -7.35
CA VAL A 299 -9.42 -4.56 -6.25
C VAL A 299 -8.07 -3.86 -6.10
N ASP A 300 -7.51 -3.80 -4.90
CA ASP A 300 -6.29 -3.02 -4.65
C ASP A 300 -5.09 -3.45 -5.51
N ASN A 301 -4.91 -4.75 -5.71
CA ASN A 301 -3.81 -5.31 -6.47
C ASN A 301 -4.18 -6.67 -7.10
N PRO A 302 -3.45 -7.13 -8.14
CA PRO A 302 -3.72 -8.40 -8.82
C PRO A 302 -3.65 -9.63 -7.90
N SER A 303 -2.69 -9.69 -7.01
CA SER A 303 -2.51 -10.84 -6.09
C SER A 303 -3.71 -11.00 -5.15
N LEU A 304 -4.25 -9.90 -4.65
CA LEU A 304 -5.46 -9.91 -3.83
C LEU A 304 -6.69 -10.34 -4.65
N MET A 305 -6.80 -9.86 -5.90
CA MET A 305 -7.87 -10.25 -6.81
C MET A 305 -7.85 -11.77 -7.03
N ASN A 306 -6.70 -12.35 -7.35
CA ASN A 306 -6.55 -13.79 -7.57
C ASN A 306 -6.90 -14.61 -6.33
N ALA A 307 -6.53 -14.15 -5.14
CA ALA A 307 -6.80 -14.87 -3.88
C ALA A 307 -8.28 -14.83 -3.45
N ILE A 308 -9.03 -13.80 -3.86
CA ILE A 308 -10.46 -13.68 -3.54
C ILE A 308 -11.33 -14.38 -4.59
N THR A 309 -10.94 -14.30 -5.88
CA THR A 309 -11.70 -14.87 -6.99
C THR A 309 -10.93 -16.02 -7.64
N HIS A 310 -11.56 -17.17 -7.77
CA HIS A 310 -10.95 -18.31 -8.49
C HIS A 310 -11.01 -18.15 -10.03
N ILE A 311 -11.77 -17.19 -10.54
CA ILE A 311 -11.93 -16.91 -11.98
C ILE A 311 -11.65 -15.41 -12.18
N THR A 312 -10.45 -15.09 -12.63
CA THR A 312 -10.07 -13.71 -12.94
C THR A 312 -10.18 -13.45 -14.43
N ASN A 313 -10.84 -12.34 -14.79
CA ASN A 313 -10.78 -11.81 -16.14
C ASN A 313 -9.40 -11.14 -16.34
N VAL A 314 -8.63 -11.63 -17.30
CA VAL A 314 -7.28 -11.13 -17.60
C VAL A 314 -7.27 -9.63 -17.90
N GLY A 315 -8.32 -9.09 -18.53
CA GLY A 315 -8.46 -7.65 -18.76
C GLY A 315 -8.51 -6.86 -17.45
N ASN A 316 -9.24 -7.37 -16.47
CA ASN A 316 -9.38 -6.76 -15.15
C ASN A 316 -8.04 -6.75 -14.37
N VAL A 317 -7.25 -7.83 -14.50
CA VAL A 317 -5.91 -7.92 -13.89
C VAL A 317 -4.98 -6.85 -14.46
N ARG A 318 -5.00 -6.60 -15.77
CA ARG A 318 -4.18 -5.61 -16.46
C ARG A 318 -4.45 -4.19 -15.97
N GLU A 319 -5.71 -3.78 -15.97
CA GLU A 319 -6.10 -2.45 -15.48
C GLU A 319 -5.79 -2.30 -13.99
N THR A 320 -6.04 -3.33 -13.19
CA THR A 320 -5.72 -3.34 -11.74
C THR A 320 -4.23 -3.17 -11.50
N PHE A 321 -3.38 -3.90 -12.23
CA PHE A 321 -1.92 -3.75 -12.15
C PHE A 321 -1.49 -2.34 -12.53
N PHE A 322 -1.95 -1.81 -13.65
CA PHE A 322 -1.57 -0.49 -14.14
C PHE A 322 -1.91 0.59 -13.10
N LEU A 323 -3.14 0.60 -12.60
CA LEU A 323 -3.56 1.53 -11.55
C LEU A 323 -2.72 1.36 -10.28
N ASN A 324 -2.51 0.10 -9.84
CA ASN A 324 -1.77 -0.20 -8.62
C ASN A 324 -0.35 0.35 -8.66
N GLN A 325 0.38 0.12 -9.75
CA GLN A 325 1.76 0.58 -9.89
C GLN A 325 1.85 2.11 -10.07
N MET A 326 1.01 2.66 -10.93
CA MET A 326 1.09 4.08 -11.29
C MET A 326 0.70 5.03 -10.17
N ARG A 327 -0.28 4.66 -9.32
CA ARG A 327 -0.74 5.51 -8.21
C ARG A 327 0.31 5.74 -7.12
N VAL A 328 1.40 4.95 -7.10
CA VAL A 328 2.47 5.10 -6.10
C VAL A 328 3.25 6.40 -6.30
N ARG A 329 3.54 6.74 -7.56
CA ARG A 329 4.34 7.92 -7.92
C ARG A 329 3.54 9.01 -8.63
N HIS A 330 2.36 8.68 -9.16
CA HIS A 330 1.59 9.57 -10.01
C HIS A 330 0.15 9.71 -9.56
N SER A 331 -0.40 10.86 -9.92
CA SER A 331 -1.81 11.13 -9.84
C SER A 331 -2.53 10.43 -11.02
N VAL A 332 -3.31 9.33 -10.82
CA VAL A 332 -4.10 8.63 -11.86
C VAL A 332 -5.58 9.00 -11.76
N SER A 333 -6.24 9.50 -12.76
CA SER A 333 -7.67 9.81 -12.81
C SER A 333 -8.38 9.02 -13.93
N ALA A 334 -9.70 8.95 -13.82
CA ALA A 334 -10.52 8.32 -14.85
C ALA A 334 -10.51 9.15 -16.14
N SER A 335 -10.36 8.49 -17.27
CA SER A 335 -10.56 9.12 -18.58
C SER A 335 -12.03 9.11 -18.96
N ARG A 336 -12.46 10.15 -19.69
CA ARG A 336 -13.78 10.18 -20.32
C ARG A 336 -13.84 9.38 -21.62
N GLN A 337 -12.68 9.11 -22.23
CA GLN A 337 -12.56 8.50 -23.55
C GLN A 337 -11.95 7.09 -23.48
N SER A 338 -11.22 6.78 -22.41
CA SER A 338 -10.47 5.54 -22.28
C SER A 338 -10.41 5.11 -20.80
N ASP A 339 -9.33 4.46 -20.35
CA ASP A 339 -9.23 3.94 -18.98
C ASP A 339 -8.69 4.97 -18.01
N PHE A 340 -7.51 5.55 -18.27
CA PHE A 340 -6.78 6.37 -17.31
C PHE A 340 -6.23 7.67 -17.91
N VAL A 341 -6.05 8.69 -17.04
CA VAL A 341 -5.29 9.90 -17.34
C VAL A 341 -4.19 10.06 -16.30
N ILE A 342 -2.94 10.25 -16.77
CA ILE A 342 -1.76 10.50 -15.94
C ILE A 342 -0.92 11.59 -16.60
N ASN A 343 -0.61 12.67 -15.89
CA ASN A 343 0.24 13.76 -16.37
C ASN A 343 -0.16 14.31 -17.76
N GLY A 344 -1.48 14.35 -18.06
CA GLY A 344 -1.99 14.82 -19.34
C GLY A 344 -1.94 13.79 -20.49
N TYR A 345 -1.49 12.56 -20.23
CA TYR A 345 -1.57 11.44 -21.15
C TYR A 345 -2.78 10.59 -20.89
N THR A 346 -3.45 10.13 -21.94
CA THR A 346 -4.59 9.20 -21.86
C THR A 346 -4.12 7.78 -22.20
N PHE A 347 -4.43 6.83 -21.34
CA PHE A 347 -4.01 5.43 -21.47
C PHE A 347 -5.19 4.51 -21.71
N GLU A 348 -5.05 3.65 -22.70
CA GLU A 348 -5.93 2.52 -22.98
C GLU A 348 -5.17 1.23 -22.68
N VAL A 349 -5.62 0.47 -21.69
CA VAL A 349 -4.96 -0.76 -21.24
C VAL A 349 -5.66 -1.99 -21.80
N GLY A 350 -4.90 -2.94 -22.34
CA GLY A 350 -5.49 -4.15 -22.89
C GLY A 350 -4.50 -5.26 -23.23
N GLY A 351 -5.00 -6.31 -23.89
CA GLY A 351 -4.20 -7.43 -24.35
C GLY A 351 -3.45 -7.13 -25.66
N HIS A 352 -2.71 -8.12 -26.15
CA HIS A 352 -1.87 -8.04 -27.35
C HIS A 352 -2.58 -7.43 -28.57
N ALA A 353 -3.85 -7.77 -28.80
CA ALA A 353 -4.64 -7.30 -29.93
C ALA A 353 -5.34 -5.94 -29.70
N LYS A 354 -5.13 -5.29 -28.54
CA LYS A 354 -5.78 -4.01 -28.22
C LYS A 354 -5.37 -2.94 -29.24
N GLY A 355 -6.35 -2.33 -29.92
CA GLY A 355 -6.15 -1.27 -30.88
C GLY A 355 -6.21 0.12 -30.24
N ALA A 356 -5.87 1.15 -31.04
CA ALA A 356 -5.89 2.56 -30.62
C ALA A 356 -7.26 3.25 -30.84
N LYS A 357 -8.31 2.49 -31.20
CA LYS A 357 -9.61 3.06 -31.62
C LYS A 357 -10.22 4.01 -30.58
N GLN A 358 -10.11 3.71 -29.29
CA GLN A 358 -10.70 4.53 -28.24
C GLN A 358 -9.92 5.83 -27.98
N ILE A 359 -8.63 5.87 -28.33
CA ILE A 359 -7.77 7.04 -28.19
C ILE A 359 -7.45 7.72 -29.52
N GLU A 360 -8.17 7.33 -30.60
CA GLU A 360 -8.01 7.96 -31.90
C GLU A 360 -8.38 9.44 -31.82
N GLY A 361 -7.48 10.31 -32.31
CA GLY A 361 -7.62 11.77 -32.18
C GLY A 361 -7.26 12.37 -30.82
N VAL A 362 -6.86 11.57 -29.83
CA VAL A 362 -6.34 12.07 -28.54
C VAL A 362 -4.85 12.37 -28.67
N ALA A 363 -4.46 13.65 -28.56
CA ALA A 363 -3.10 14.12 -28.83
C ALA A 363 -2.01 13.36 -28.03
N ASN A 364 -2.28 13.01 -26.77
CA ASN A 364 -1.35 12.29 -25.89
C ASN A 364 -1.87 10.88 -25.56
N GLY A 365 -2.58 10.24 -26.51
CA GLY A 365 -3.06 8.87 -26.33
C GLY A 365 -1.93 7.85 -26.37
N ARG A 366 -2.00 6.86 -25.47
CA ARG A 366 -1.07 5.71 -25.39
C ARG A 366 -1.86 4.42 -25.22
N VAL A 367 -1.43 3.38 -25.93
CA VAL A 367 -1.96 2.02 -25.75
C VAL A 367 -0.98 1.22 -24.90
N VAL A 368 -1.44 0.69 -23.80
CA VAL A 368 -0.63 -0.21 -22.96
C VAL A 368 -1.07 -1.63 -23.22
N ARG A 369 -0.16 -2.43 -23.73
CA ARG A 369 -0.44 -3.83 -24.08
C ARG A 369 0.28 -4.79 -23.16
N ASP A 370 -0.46 -5.79 -22.72
CA ASP A 370 0.10 -7.02 -22.17
C ASP A 370 0.51 -7.98 -23.29
N ASP A 371 1.27 -9.02 -22.93
CA ASP A 371 1.77 -10.04 -23.87
C ASP A 371 2.68 -9.49 -25.00
N ILE A 372 3.31 -8.32 -24.79
CA ILE A 372 4.36 -7.78 -25.64
C ILE A 372 5.61 -7.47 -24.81
N GLU A 373 6.77 -7.82 -25.37
CA GLU A 373 8.05 -7.56 -24.71
C GLU A 373 8.57 -6.16 -25.00
N THR A 374 8.34 -5.68 -26.21
CA THR A 374 8.79 -4.36 -26.67
C THR A 374 7.63 -3.55 -27.23
N GLY A 375 7.66 -2.23 -26.98
CA GLY A 375 6.70 -1.29 -27.54
C GLY A 375 7.23 -0.55 -28.77
N HIS A 376 6.33 0.15 -29.46
CA HIS A 376 6.68 1.02 -30.59
C HIS A 376 5.65 2.15 -30.75
N GLY A 377 6.11 3.33 -31.10
CA GLY A 377 5.23 4.48 -31.30
C GLY A 377 4.42 4.82 -30.04
N ILE A 378 3.09 4.71 -30.14
CA ILE A 378 2.18 4.95 -29.00
C ILE A 378 1.90 3.69 -28.16
N VAL A 379 2.44 2.53 -28.56
CA VAL A 379 2.20 1.24 -27.89
C VAL A 379 3.31 0.95 -26.89
N LEU A 380 2.96 0.74 -25.65
CA LEU A 380 3.87 0.53 -24.50
C LEU A 380 3.62 -0.85 -23.89
N PRO A 381 4.65 -1.59 -23.46
CA PRO A 381 4.48 -2.87 -22.79
C PRO A 381 4.01 -2.66 -21.33
N LEU A 382 3.02 -3.43 -20.90
CA LEU A 382 2.42 -3.29 -19.57
C LEU A 382 3.44 -3.52 -18.44
N TRP A 383 4.32 -4.52 -18.58
CA TRP A 383 5.32 -4.86 -17.56
C TRP A 383 6.26 -3.70 -17.21
N ALA A 384 6.56 -2.81 -18.19
CA ALA A 384 7.46 -1.68 -17.97
C ALA A 384 6.98 -0.72 -16.87
N PHE A 385 5.66 -0.59 -16.69
CA PHE A 385 5.07 0.25 -15.64
C PHE A 385 5.31 -0.29 -14.22
N GLY A 386 5.73 -1.54 -14.08
CA GLY A 386 6.16 -2.10 -12.81
C GLY A 386 7.61 -1.80 -12.41
N LEU A 387 8.34 -1.00 -13.22
CA LEU A 387 9.71 -0.57 -12.95
C LEU A 387 9.82 0.89 -12.48
N THR A 388 8.71 1.54 -12.11
CA THR A 388 8.68 2.98 -11.78
C THR A 388 9.13 3.31 -10.34
N TYR A 389 9.25 2.30 -9.46
CA TYR A 389 9.72 2.47 -8.08
C TYR A 389 10.32 1.20 -7.49
#